data_d8792cac88cdbcc31ced1a0cd3a1277b
#
_entry.id   d8792cac88cdbcc31ced1a0cd3a1277b
#
_cell.length_a   1.000
_cell.length_b   1.000
_cell.length_c   1.000
_cell.angle_alpha   90.00
_cell.angle_beta   90.00
_cell.angle_gamma   90.00
#
_symmetry.space_group_name_H-M   'P 1'
#
loop_
_entity.id
_entity.type
_entity.pdbx_description
1 polymer ?
#
loop_
_entity_poly.entity_id
_entity_poly.type
_entity_poly.pdbx_seq_one_letter_code
_entity_poly.pdbx_strand_id
1 'polypeptide(L)'
;KMLVMEKQTQSIYVASSVSRWWGMFCFILERLVIWIANLFSRKNLYTVSIANTGNDITRTPEFREADVIHLHWVNQGFLSLRSLRKILDSGKPVVWTMHDMWPCTSTCHYSYGCMRFRDDCGECPFLRFPGRHDLSWKVMKKKVRLMKGRRINMVAVSNWLADQARQSAVTKYQNISVIPNALSLSHFHVLSRSNSRELLALPDDRKIIVFGAARVDAPIKGLHYLLDAVQLLLDRTTFR
;
A
#
# COMPACT_ATOMS: atom_id res chain seq x y z
N LYS A 1 -7.64 16.30 11.99
CA LYS A 1 -8.15 16.40 10.59
C LYS A 1 -7.41 15.41 9.70
N MET A 2 -8.04 14.93 8.63
CA MET A 2 -7.46 14.04 7.64
C MET A 2 -7.32 14.79 6.31
N LEU A 3 -6.09 14.84 5.76
CA LEU A 3 -5.85 15.37 4.41
C LEU A 3 -5.86 14.23 3.40
N VAL A 4 -6.65 14.36 2.36
CA VAL A 4 -6.79 13.38 1.28
C VAL A 4 -6.52 14.03 -0.07
N MET A 5 -6.18 13.22 -1.08
CA MET A 5 -6.02 13.71 -2.45
C MET A 5 -7.38 14.14 -3.03
N GLU A 6 -8.41 13.32 -2.84
CA GLU A 6 -9.78 13.59 -3.26
C GLU A 6 -10.76 13.29 -2.12
N LYS A 7 -11.55 14.30 -1.73
CA LYS A 7 -12.56 14.15 -0.68
C LYS A 7 -13.82 13.51 -1.25
N GLN A 8 -14.19 12.34 -0.70
CA GLN A 8 -15.38 11.57 -1.08
C GLN A 8 -16.44 11.54 0.04
N THR A 9 -16.32 12.39 1.05
CA THR A 9 -17.21 12.45 2.22
C THR A 9 -17.57 13.88 2.55
N GLN A 10 -18.72 14.09 3.17
CA GLN A 10 -19.13 15.39 3.68
C GLN A 10 -18.55 15.71 5.07
N SER A 11 -17.78 14.81 5.67
CA SER A 11 -17.17 15.01 6.98
C SER A 11 -16.34 16.28 7.05
N ILE A 12 -16.54 17.09 8.09
CA ILE A 12 -15.76 18.29 8.38
C ILE A 12 -14.32 18.00 8.81
N TYR A 13 -14.05 16.75 9.20
CA TYR A 13 -12.71 16.28 9.59
C TYR A 13 -11.84 15.85 8.41
N VAL A 14 -12.41 15.81 7.21
CA VAL A 14 -11.70 15.44 5.97
C VAL A 14 -11.62 16.64 5.05
N ALA A 15 -10.42 16.97 4.59
CA ALA A 15 -10.14 18.06 3.67
C ALA A 15 -9.33 17.55 2.47
N SER A 16 -9.58 18.11 1.28
CA SER A 16 -8.70 17.87 0.12
C SER A 16 -7.43 18.71 0.27
N SER A 17 -6.27 18.08 0.09
CA SER A 17 -4.98 18.76 0.16
C SER A 17 -4.71 19.67 -1.04
N VAL A 18 -5.37 19.41 -2.16
CA VAL A 18 -5.21 20.12 -3.45
C VAL A 18 -6.46 20.02 -4.31
N SER A 19 -6.46 20.78 -5.41
CA SER A 19 -7.50 20.64 -6.43
C SER A 19 -7.42 19.27 -7.12
N ARG A 20 -8.57 18.74 -7.50
CA ARG A 20 -8.68 17.46 -8.22
C ARG A 20 -7.81 17.43 -9.49
N TRP A 21 -7.79 18.54 -10.23
CA TRP A 21 -7.01 18.67 -11.47
C TRP A 21 -5.50 18.55 -11.23
N TRP A 22 -5.00 19.15 -10.16
CA TRP A 22 -3.59 19.06 -9.80
C TRP A 22 -3.20 17.64 -9.35
N GLY A 23 -4.05 17.00 -8.54
CA GLY A 23 -3.85 15.60 -8.16
C GLY A 23 -3.82 14.67 -9.38
N MET A 24 -4.75 14.85 -10.31
CA MET A 24 -4.80 14.11 -11.57
C MET A 24 -3.54 14.37 -12.43
N PHE A 25 -3.10 15.61 -12.55
CA PHE A 25 -1.87 15.96 -13.26
C PHE A 25 -0.65 15.25 -12.67
N CYS A 26 -0.48 15.28 -11.36
CA CYS A 26 0.62 14.58 -10.67
C CYS A 26 0.56 13.07 -10.90
N PHE A 27 -0.63 12.47 -10.85
CA PHE A 27 -0.83 11.06 -11.14
C PHE A 27 -0.43 10.70 -12.58
N ILE A 28 -0.93 11.44 -13.56
CA ILE A 28 -0.63 11.23 -14.99
C ILE A 28 0.87 11.39 -15.24
N LEU A 29 1.49 12.42 -14.68
CA LEU A 29 2.92 12.69 -14.87
C LEU A 29 3.78 11.57 -14.28
N GLU A 30 3.41 11.03 -13.11
CA GLU A 30 4.10 9.85 -12.55
C GLU A 30 3.99 8.64 -13.48
N ARG A 31 2.77 8.35 -13.98
CA ARG A 31 2.53 7.24 -14.94
C ARG A 31 3.30 7.43 -16.23
N LEU A 32 3.34 8.66 -16.76
CA LEU A 32 4.09 8.99 -17.97
C LEU A 32 5.60 8.71 -17.80
N VAL A 33 6.19 9.13 -16.68
CA VAL A 33 7.61 8.87 -16.39
C VAL A 33 7.90 7.36 -16.30
N ILE A 34 7.03 6.59 -15.65
CA ILE A 34 7.17 5.13 -15.57
C ILE A 34 7.03 4.52 -16.96
N TRP A 35 6.06 4.95 -17.76
CA TRP A 35 5.81 4.45 -19.11
C TRP A 35 6.99 4.70 -20.06
N ILE A 36 7.57 5.91 -20.03
CA ILE A 36 8.78 6.26 -20.81
C ILE A 36 9.96 5.40 -20.33
N ALA A 37 10.18 5.29 -19.00
CA ALA A 37 11.27 4.48 -18.43
C ALA A 37 11.11 2.98 -18.76
N ASN A 38 9.90 2.51 -19.03
CA ASN A 38 9.58 1.16 -19.49
C ASN A 38 9.51 1.04 -21.02
N LEU A 39 10.11 1.97 -21.77
CA LEU A 39 10.04 2.04 -23.24
C LEU A 39 8.63 1.82 -23.77
N PHE A 40 7.71 2.66 -23.30
CA PHE A 40 6.31 2.74 -23.68
C PHE A 40 5.48 1.47 -23.37
N SER A 41 5.97 0.58 -22.52
CA SER A 41 5.23 -0.59 -22.06
C SER A 41 4.22 -0.22 -20.98
N ARG A 42 2.98 -0.72 -21.11
CA ARG A 42 1.94 -0.61 -20.08
C ARG A 42 2.02 -1.71 -19.02
N LYS A 43 2.92 -2.70 -19.20
CA LYS A 43 3.10 -3.79 -18.23
C LYS A 43 3.51 -3.21 -16.87
N ASN A 44 2.84 -3.61 -15.82
CA ASN A 44 3.10 -3.19 -14.44
C ASN A 44 2.98 -1.67 -14.18
N LEU A 45 2.36 -0.89 -15.08
CA LEU A 45 2.27 0.57 -14.96
C LEU A 45 1.62 1.03 -13.63
N TYR A 46 0.69 0.24 -13.09
CA TYR A 46 -0.05 0.55 -11.86
C TYR A 46 0.42 -0.27 -10.64
N THR A 47 1.36 -1.18 -10.83
CA THR A 47 1.91 -2.01 -9.73
C THR A 47 3.13 -1.37 -9.06
N VAL A 48 3.65 -0.28 -9.64
CA VAL A 48 4.79 0.46 -9.13
C VAL A 48 4.47 1.94 -8.96
N SER A 49 5.13 2.59 -8.00
CA SER A 49 5.07 4.03 -7.75
C SER A 49 6.47 4.56 -7.45
N ILE A 50 6.82 5.69 -8.06
CA ILE A 50 8.15 6.30 -7.92
C ILE A 50 8.13 7.59 -7.10
N ALA A 51 6.93 8.10 -6.81
CA ALA A 51 6.68 9.32 -6.03
C ALA A 51 7.57 10.51 -6.45
N ASN A 52 7.73 10.69 -7.78
CA ASN A 52 8.49 11.79 -8.37
C ASN A 52 7.71 13.10 -8.39
N THR A 53 6.37 13.02 -8.33
CA THR A 53 5.43 14.14 -8.32
C THR A 53 4.47 14.02 -7.14
N GLY A 54 3.91 15.13 -6.71
CA GLY A 54 2.96 15.16 -5.58
C GLY A 54 2.91 16.54 -4.94
N ASN A 55 2.10 16.63 -3.90
CA ASN A 55 1.75 17.86 -3.24
C ASN A 55 2.70 18.22 -2.11
N ASP A 56 2.81 19.51 -1.82
CA ASP A 56 3.47 20.01 -0.63
C ASP A 56 2.41 20.39 0.42
N ILE A 57 2.10 19.47 1.30
CA ILE A 57 1.09 19.68 2.35
C ILE A 57 1.65 20.50 3.53
N THR A 58 2.97 20.75 3.61
CA THR A 58 3.57 21.47 4.74
C THR A 58 3.11 22.91 4.84
N ARG A 59 2.48 23.44 3.79
CA ARG A 59 1.96 24.80 3.73
C ARG A 59 0.49 24.90 4.13
N THR A 60 -0.21 23.79 4.30
CA THR A 60 -1.63 23.80 4.68
C THR A 60 -1.81 24.16 6.14
N PRO A 61 -2.95 24.82 6.51
CA PRO A 61 -3.26 25.10 7.91
C PRO A 61 -3.28 23.82 8.76
N GLU A 62 -3.88 22.74 8.24
CA GLU A 62 -3.98 21.46 8.94
C GLU A 62 -2.61 20.89 9.30
N PHE A 63 -1.61 21.02 8.41
CA PHE A 63 -0.26 20.57 8.71
C PHE A 63 0.41 21.45 9.77
N ARG A 64 0.22 22.77 9.69
CA ARG A 64 0.83 23.72 10.64
C ARG A 64 0.30 23.55 12.05
N GLU A 65 -1.01 23.31 12.18
CA GLU A 65 -1.72 23.13 13.45
C GLU A 65 -1.53 21.72 14.05
N ALA A 66 -1.11 20.74 13.28
CA ALA A 66 -0.96 19.37 13.74
C ALA A 66 0.21 19.20 14.71
N ASP A 67 0.01 18.50 15.81
CA ASP A 67 1.07 18.08 16.74
C ASP A 67 1.80 16.83 16.26
N VAL A 68 1.11 15.94 15.54
CA VAL A 68 1.61 14.68 15.00
C VAL A 68 1.15 14.53 13.56
N ILE A 69 2.02 14.08 12.69
CA ILE A 69 1.70 13.76 11.30
C ILE A 69 1.57 12.25 11.15
N HIS A 70 0.37 11.78 10.80
CA HIS A 70 0.12 10.37 10.55
C HIS A 70 -0.02 10.11 9.05
N LEU A 71 0.94 9.39 8.49
CA LEU A 71 0.94 9.01 7.08
C LEU A 71 0.31 7.63 6.90
N HIS A 72 -0.53 7.51 5.88
CA HIS A 72 -1.07 6.26 5.39
C HIS A 72 -0.56 6.00 3.97
N TRP A 73 -1.41 5.61 3.05
CA TRP A 73 -1.05 5.41 1.65
C TRP A 73 -0.89 6.76 0.93
N VAL A 74 0.32 7.11 0.53
CA VAL A 74 0.71 8.46 0.07
C VAL A 74 1.12 8.53 -1.40
N ASN A 75 0.90 7.46 -2.15
CA ASN A 75 1.41 7.26 -3.50
C ASN A 75 0.53 7.90 -4.59
N GLN A 76 0.88 7.61 -5.85
CA GLN A 76 0.12 7.93 -7.05
C GLN A 76 -0.21 9.43 -7.19
N GLY A 77 0.82 10.28 -7.03
CA GLY A 77 0.69 11.72 -7.20
C GLY A 77 0.20 12.47 -5.96
N PHE A 78 -0.08 11.78 -4.83
CA PHE A 78 -0.45 12.47 -3.60
C PHE A 78 0.76 13.18 -2.97
N LEU A 79 1.79 12.44 -2.54
CA LEU A 79 3.03 13.01 -2.03
C LEU A 79 4.22 12.54 -2.86
N SER A 80 5.14 13.46 -3.14
CA SER A 80 6.44 13.12 -3.72
C SER A 80 7.47 12.77 -2.63
N LEU A 81 8.59 12.11 -3.01
CA LEU A 81 9.72 11.93 -2.09
C LEU A 81 10.28 13.27 -1.58
N ARG A 82 10.17 14.35 -2.38
CA ARG A 82 10.53 15.71 -1.95
C ARG A 82 9.57 16.23 -0.89
N SER A 83 8.28 16.02 -1.07
CA SER A 83 7.24 16.40 -0.09
C SER A 83 7.40 15.61 1.21
N LEU A 84 7.65 14.31 1.12
CA LEU A 84 7.96 13.47 2.28
C LEU A 84 9.20 13.98 3.03
N ARG A 85 10.25 14.39 2.30
CA ARG A 85 11.43 15.00 2.94
C ARG A 85 11.05 16.25 3.75
N LYS A 86 10.25 17.17 3.19
CA LYS A 86 9.80 18.37 3.91
C LYS A 86 9.00 18.04 5.16
N ILE A 87 8.14 17.02 5.09
CA ILE A 87 7.39 16.54 6.24
C ILE A 87 8.34 16.02 7.32
N LEU A 88 9.30 15.16 6.96
CA LEU A 88 10.27 14.60 7.89
C LEU A 88 11.24 15.64 8.47
N ASP A 89 11.54 16.71 7.70
CA ASP A 89 12.41 17.82 8.13
C ASP A 89 11.67 18.92 8.91
N SER A 90 10.34 18.80 9.09
CA SER A 90 9.54 19.81 9.80
C SER A 90 9.74 19.82 11.34
N GLY A 91 10.39 18.81 11.88
CA GLY A 91 10.54 18.60 13.32
C GLY A 91 9.32 18.02 14.02
N LYS A 92 8.18 17.87 13.31
CA LYS A 92 6.97 17.24 13.88
C LYS A 92 7.13 15.73 13.99
N PRO A 93 6.60 15.09 15.06
CA PRO A 93 6.55 13.63 15.15
C PRO A 93 5.79 13.04 13.96
N VAL A 94 6.37 12.00 13.34
CA VAL A 94 5.76 11.31 12.20
C VAL A 94 5.49 9.85 12.55
N VAL A 95 4.26 9.42 12.33
CA VAL A 95 3.83 8.02 12.33
C VAL A 95 3.48 7.62 10.90
N TRP A 96 3.93 6.46 10.44
CA TRP A 96 3.60 5.96 9.11
C TRP A 96 3.02 4.56 9.16
N THR A 97 1.69 4.43 8.95
CA THR A 97 1.04 3.12 8.84
C THR A 97 1.18 2.58 7.42
N MET A 98 1.80 1.42 7.33
CA MET A 98 2.02 0.70 6.08
C MET A 98 0.83 -0.20 5.78
N HIS A 99 0.14 0.03 4.66
CA HIS A 99 -0.95 -0.81 4.15
C HIS A 99 -0.48 -1.75 3.02
N ASP A 100 0.72 -1.50 2.51
CA ASP A 100 1.42 -2.31 1.52
C ASP A 100 2.94 -2.24 1.75
N MET A 101 3.73 -2.86 0.89
CA MET A 101 5.19 -2.88 1.01
C MET A 101 5.87 -1.62 0.48
N TRP A 102 5.17 -0.68 -0.16
CA TRP A 102 5.84 0.44 -0.80
C TRP A 102 6.74 1.27 0.12
N PRO A 103 6.38 1.56 1.38
CA PRO A 103 7.28 2.28 2.28
C PRO A 103 8.64 1.58 2.49
N CYS A 104 8.67 0.26 2.44
CA CYS A 104 9.87 -0.54 2.66
C CYS A 104 10.50 -1.14 1.38
N THR A 105 9.90 -0.96 0.21
CA THR A 105 10.48 -1.35 -1.09
C THR A 105 11.01 -0.12 -1.85
N SER A 106 11.46 -0.32 -3.08
CA SER A 106 11.78 0.80 -3.97
C SER A 106 10.51 1.37 -4.60
N THR A 107 9.93 0.64 -5.55
CA THR A 107 8.82 1.11 -6.38
C THR A 107 7.57 0.25 -6.25
N CYS A 108 7.71 -1.02 -5.91
CA CYS A 108 6.61 -1.99 -5.91
C CYS A 108 5.76 -1.90 -4.64
N HIS A 109 4.44 -2.09 -4.79
CA HIS A 109 3.49 -2.18 -3.69
C HIS A 109 3.51 -3.57 -3.04
N TYR A 110 3.88 -4.61 -3.80
CA TYR A 110 4.11 -5.98 -3.34
C TYR A 110 5.32 -6.55 -4.07
N SER A 111 6.16 -7.26 -3.37
CA SER A 111 7.42 -7.78 -3.94
C SER A 111 7.24 -9.06 -4.74
N TYR A 112 6.13 -9.78 -4.56
CA TYR A 112 5.86 -11.09 -5.20
C TYR A 112 7.04 -12.07 -5.08
N GLY A 113 7.64 -12.15 -3.89
CA GLY A 113 8.80 -13.01 -3.60
C GLY A 113 10.16 -12.40 -3.95
N CYS A 114 10.22 -11.24 -4.60
CA CYS A 114 11.48 -10.53 -4.81
C CYS A 114 12.03 -10.00 -3.47
N MET A 115 13.28 -10.31 -3.15
CA MET A 115 13.94 -9.92 -1.90
C MET A 115 14.95 -8.79 -2.06
N ARG A 116 15.10 -8.22 -3.27
CA ARG A 116 16.11 -7.18 -3.57
C ARG A 116 15.94 -5.89 -2.79
N PHE A 117 14.76 -5.64 -2.20
CA PHE A 117 14.51 -4.49 -1.34
C PHE A 117 15.29 -4.54 0.00
N ARG A 118 15.85 -5.69 0.35
CA ARG A 118 16.73 -5.85 1.53
C ARG A 118 18.06 -5.12 1.34
N ASP A 119 18.46 -4.94 0.11
CA ASP A 119 19.73 -4.31 -0.27
C ASP A 119 19.48 -3.00 -1.03
N ASP A 120 19.71 -2.95 -2.32
CA ASP A 120 19.64 -1.71 -3.08
C ASP A 120 18.71 -1.77 -4.30
N CYS A 121 17.90 -2.82 -4.44
CA CYS A 121 17.08 -3.09 -5.61
C CYS A 121 17.93 -3.14 -6.92
N GLY A 122 17.35 -2.76 -8.05
CA GLY A 122 17.94 -3.00 -9.38
C GLY A 122 17.49 -4.33 -9.97
N GLU A 123 17.70 -4.52 -11.27
CA GLU A 123 17.22 -5.70 -12.03
C GLU A 123 15.77 -6.04 -11.69
N CYS A 124 14.92 -5.02 -11.69
CA CYS A 124 13.55 -5.09 -11.17
C CYS A 124 12.66 -5.93 -12.10
N PRO A 125 12.01 -7.00 -11.61
CA PRO A 125 11.16 -7.87 -12.45
C PRO A 125 9.89 -7.15 -12.95
N PHE A 126 9.53 -6.02 -12.35
CA PHE A 126 8.39 -5.20 -12.77
C PHE A 126 8.72 -4.22 -13.88
N LEU A 127 9.99 -4.00 -14.20
CA LEU A 127 10.44 -3.20 -15.32
C LEU A 127 10.62 -4.07 -16.56
N ARG A 128 10.37 -3.50 -17.73
CA ARG A 128 10.54 -4.22 -19.01
C ARG A 128 12.00 -4.54 -19.32
N PHE A 129 12.91 -3.65 -18.91
CA PHE A 129 14.36 -3.80 -19.10
C PHE A 129 15.04 -3.69 -17.74
N PRO A 130 15.10 -4.82 -17.01
CA PRO A 130 15.81 -4.87 -15.74
C PRO A 130 17.29 -4.59 -15.95
N GLY A 131 17.88 -3.82 -15.06
CA GLY A 131 19.30 -3.54 -15.07
C GLY A 131 19.80 -3.18 -13.67
N ARG A 132 21.10 -3.35 -13.44
CA ARG A 132 21.71 -3.12 -12.12
C ARG A 132 21.40 -1.72 -11.57
N HIS A 133 21.36 -0.70 -12.42
CA HIS A 133 21.11 0.70 -12.05
C HIS A 133 19.82 1.25 -12.70
N ASP A 134 18.80 0.41 -12.81
CA ASP A 134 17.52 0.74 -13.38
C ASP A 134 16.73 1.76 -12.53
N LEU A 135 15.49 2.04 -12.91
CA LEU A 135 14.63 2.97 -12.20
C LEU A 135 14.42 2.57 -10.73
N SER A 136 14.31 1.27 -10.46
CA SER A 136 14.10 0.79 -9.09
C SER A 136 15.32 1.07 -8.20
N TRP A 137 16.53 0.85 -8.70
CA TRP A 137 17.75 1.21 -7.98
C TRP A 137 17.82 2.72 -7.67
N LYS A 138 17.49 3.57 -8.66
CA LYS A 138 17.49 5.03 -8.49
C LYS A 138 16.52 5.49 -7.41
N VAL A 139 15.30 4.94 -7.40
CA VAL A 139 14.28 5.26 -6.39
C VAL A 139 14.68 4.72 -5.02
N MET A 140 15.24 3.50 -4.95
CA MET A 140 15.74 2.91 -3.71
C MET A 140 16.78 3.81 -3.04
N LYS A 141 17.79 4.24 -3.78
CA LYS A 141 18.82 5.17 -3.27
C LYS A 141 18.22 6.48 -2.74
N LYS A 142 17.19 7.01 -3.40
CA LYS A 142 16.47 8.22 -2.92
C LYS A 142 15.75 7.95 -1.61
N LYS A 143 15.07 6.80 -1.47
CA LYS A 143 14.34 6.44 -0.25
C LYS A 143 15.27 6.15 0.92
N VAL A 144 16.37 5.43 0.69
CA VAL A 144 17.40 5.21 1.71
C VAL A 144 18.00 6.56 2.19
N ARG A 145 18.30 7.48 1.27
CA ARG A 145 18.74 8.83 1.65
C ARG A 145 17.68 9.63 2.39
N LEU A 146 16.41 9.45 2.01
CA LEU A 146 15.29 10.09 2.70
C LEU A 146 15.22 9.66 4.17
N MET A 147 15.45 8.38 4.46
CA MET A 147 15.36 7.82 5.82
C MET A 147 16.65 7.98 6.63
N LYS A 148 17.79 8.22 5.97
CA LYS A 148 19.10 8.34 6.63
C LYS A 148 19.10 9.45 7.67
N GLY A 149 19.48 9.12 8.91
CA GLY A 149 19.56 10.07 10.03
C GLY A 149 18.21 10.51 10.60
N ARG A 150 17.08 9.98 10.08
CA ARG A 150 15.74 10.26 10.60
C ARG A 150 15.18 9.03 11.28
N ARG A 151 14.48 9.23 12.38
CA ARG A 151 13.75 8.17 13.07
C ARG A 151 12.26 8.52 13.06
N ILE A 152 11.46 7.64 12.48
CA ILE A 152 10.00 7.74 12.47
C ILE A 152 9.40 6.48 13.06
N ASN A 153 8.18 6.59 13.58
CA ASN A 153 7.43 5.44 14.06
C ASN A 153 6.66 4.84 12.88
N MET A 154 7.01 3.63 12.51
CA MET A 154 6.31 2.89 11.46
C MET A 154 5.37 1.87 12.08
N VAL A 155 4.17 1.79 11.55
CA VAL A 155 3.15 0.82 11.97
C VAL A 155 2.93 -0.16 10.82
N ALA A 156 3.12 -1.44 11.08
CA ALA A 156 2.77 -2.51 10.16
C ALA A 156 1.41 -3.11 10.56
N VAL A 157 0.52 -3.35 9.60
CA VAL A 157 -0.81 -3.92 9.88
C VAL A 157 -0.79 -5.44 10.09
N SER A 158 0.36 -6.07 9.99
CA SER A 158 0.58 -7.50 10.26
C SER A 158 2.03 -7.78 10.65
N ASN A 159 2.26 -8.91 11.35
CA ASN A 159 3.60 -9.37 11.67
C ASN A 159 4.43 -9.62 10.41
N TRP A 160 3.83 -10.23 9.38
CA TRP A 160 4.51 -10.45 8.10
C TRP A 160 5.07 -9.15 7.49
N LEU A 161 4.25 -8.09 7.45
CA LEU A 161 4.69 -6.80 6.90
C LEU A 161 5.78 -6.16 7.77
N ALA A 162 5.68 -6.28 9.09
CA ALA A 162 6.70 -5.81 10.02
C ALA A 162 8.05 -6.51 9.77
N ASP A 163 8.04 -7.82 9.55
CA ASP A 163 9.24 -8.60 9.29
C ASP A 163 9.88 -8.24 7.94
N GLN A 164 9.07 -7.97 6.91
CA GLN A 164 9.59 -7.43 5.64
C GLN A 164 10.23 -6.05 5.83
N ALA A 165 9.58 -5.17 6.58
CA ALA A 165 10.07 -3.81 6.82
C ALA A 165 11.35 -3.79 7.66
N ARG A 166 11.51 -4.67 8.66
CA ARG A 166 12.73 -4.81 9.47
C ARG A 166 13.93 -5.27 8.65
N GLN A 167 13.70 -6.00 7.55
CA GLN A 167 14.75 -6.50 6.66
C GLN A 167 15.07 -5.54 5.51
N SER A 168 14.28 -4.51 5.30
CA SER A 168 14.43 -3.57 4.19
C SER A 168 15.58 -2.59 4.41
N ALA A 169 16.36 -2.33 3.37
CA ALA A 169 17.41 -1.30 3.38
C ALA A 169 16.85 0.11 3.67
N VAL A 170 15.57 0.36 3.38
CA VAL A 170 14.91 1.66 3.63
C VAL A 170 14.51 1.82 5.10
N THR A 171 13.97 0.76 5.71
CA THR A 171 13.24 0.88 6.99
C THR A 171 13.84 0.13 8.16
N LYS A 172 14.89 -0.68 7.96
CA LYS A 172 15.51 -1.52 9.01
C LYS A 172 16.01 -0.76 10.25
N TYR A 173 16.23 0.53 10.14
CA TYR A 173 16.65 1.37 11.26
C TYR A 173 15.53 2.18 11.88
N GLN A 174 14.28 1.97 11.43
CA GLN A 174 13.11 2.64 11.95
C GLN A 174 12.50 1.88 13.12
N ASN A 175 11.71 2.59 13.94
CA ASN A 175 10.93 1.95 15.00
C ASN A 175 9.66 1.33 14.36
N ILE A 176 9.54 -0.01 14.37
CA ILE A 176 8.44 -0.72 13.70
C ILE A 176 7.59 -1.47 14.73
N SER A 177 6.37 -1.01 14.90
CA SER A 177 5.33 -1.62 15.72
C SER A 177 4.30 -2.35 14.86
N VAL A 178 3.63 -3.35 15.43
CA VAL A 178 2.52 -4.05 14.77
C VAL A 178 1.21 -3.61 15.40
N ILE A 179 0.34 -2.98 14.60
CA ILE A 179 -1.01 -2.58 14.99
C ILE A 179 -1.95 -2.99 13.85
N PRO A 180 -2.76 -4.05 14.01
CA PRO A 180 -3.73 -4.48 13.00
C PRO A 180 -4.73 -3.38 12.64
N ASN A 181 -5.31 -3.48 11.44
CA ASN A 181 -6.39 -2.58 11.06
C ASN A 181 -7.57 -2.69 12.02
N ALA A 182 -8.09 -1.53 12.45
CA ALA A 182 -9.25 -1.48 13.32
C ALA A 182 -10.52 -1.91 12.57
N LEU A 183 -11.39 -2.60 13.28
CA LEU A 183 -12.70 -3.02 12.81
C LEU A 183 -13.78 -2.54 13.79
N SER A 184 -14.88 -2.00 13.28
CA SER A 184 -16.02 -1.59 14.11
C SER A 184 -16.78 -2.82 14.62
N LEU A 185 -16.66 -3.13 15.90
CA LEU A 185 -17.34 -4.28 16.51
C LEU A 185 -18.87 -4.09 16.61
N SER A 186 -19.37 -2.87 16.52
CA SER A 186 -20.81 -2.60 16.43
C SER A 186 -21.41 -3.03 15.10
N HIS A 187 -20.63 -3.03 14.02
CA HIS A 187 -21.05 -3.48 12.70
C HIS A 187 -20.65 -4.93 12.41
N PHE A 188 -19.45 -5.32 12.88
CA PHE A 188 -18.88 -6.64 12.62
C PHE A 188 -18.81 -7.42 13.94
N HIS A 189 -19.86 -8.17 14.22
CA HIS A 189 -19.97 -9.03 15.39
C HIS A 189 -20.50 -10.40 14.98
N VAL A 190 -20.28 -11.38 15.84
CA VAL A 190 -20.73 -12.75 15.59
C VAL A 190 -22.25 -12.80 15.63
N LEU A 191 -22.86 -13.23 14.53
CA LEU A 191 -24.29 -13.49 14.40
C LEU A 191 -24.56 -15.00 14.51
N SER A 192 -25.82 -15.37 14.84
CA SER A 192 -26.27 -16.75 14.79
C SER A 192 -26.12 -17.28 13.36
N ARG A 193 -25.52 -18.47 13.23
CA ARG A 193 -25.35 -19.16 11.94
C ARG A 193 -26.67 -19.41 11.25
N SER A 194 -27.71 -19.89 11.99
CA SER A 194 -29.05 -20.16 11.45
C SER A 194 -29.69 -18.88 10.92
N ASN A 195 -29.72 -17.82 11.73
CA ASN A 195 -30.28 -16.52 11.32
C ASN A 195 -29.58 -15.93 10.11
N SER A 196 -28.24 -16.04 10.05
CA SER A 196 -27.47 -15.55 8.91
C SER A 196 -27.76 -16.32 7.63
N ARG A 197 -27.94 -17.64 7.73
CA ARG A 197 -28.28 -18.46 6.58
C ARG A 197 -29.70 -18.21 6.09
N GLU A 198 -30.66 -18.10 6.99
CA GLU A 198 -32.03 -17.72 6.66
C GLU A 198 -32.07 -16.34 5.96
N LEU A 199 -31.43 -15.33 6.54
CA LEU A 199 -31.38 -13.97 5.98
C LEU A 199 -30.75 -13.90 4.58
N LEU A 200 -29.75 -14.74 4.33
CA LEU A 200 -29.01 -14.78 3.05
C LEU A 200 -29.54 -15.86 2.10
N ALA A 201 -30.62 -16.53 2.43
CA ALA A 201 -31.21 -17.65 1.67
C ALA A 201 -30.17 -18.74 1.33
N LEU A 202 -29.33 -19.10 2.29
CA LEU A 202 -28.29 -20.10 2.13
C LEU A 202 -28.73 -21.45 2.68
N PRO A 203 -28.35 -22.60 2.05
CA PRO A 203 -28.73 -23.93 2.49
C PRO A 203 -28.08 -24.26 3.84
N ASP A 204 -28.83 -24.93 4.72
CA ASP A 204 -28.36 -25.35 6.06
C ASP A 204 -27.52 -26.62 6.03
N ASP A 205 -27.79 -27.51 5.07
CA ASP A 205 -27.20 -28.84 4.92
C ASP A 205 -25.83 -28.87 4.23
N ARG A 206 -25.36 -27.71 3.75
CA ARG A 206 -24.10 -27.62 2.97
C ARG A 206 -23.00 -26.85 3.69
N LYS A 207 -21.77 -27.24 3.41
CA LYS A 207 -20.58 -26.42 3.76
C LYS A 207 -20.47 -25.29 2.76
N ILE A 208 -20.25 -24.08 3.27
CA ILE A 208 -20.14 -22.86 2.46
C ILE A 208 -18.74 -22.30 2.61
N ILE A 209 -18.07 -22.07 1.49
CA ILE A 209 -16.78 -21.38 1.43
C ILE A 209 -17.04 -20.05 0.75
N VAL A 210 -16.69 -18.96 1.43
CA VAL A 210 -16.83 -17.59 0.91
C VAL A 210 -15.45 -17.06 0.55
N PHE A 211 -15.34 -16.55 -0.67
CA PHE A 211 -14.16 -15.78 -1.12
C PHE A 211 -14.61 -14.40 -1.56
N GLY A 212 -13.89 -13.37 -1.14
CA GLY A 212 -14.21 -11.98 -1.50
C GLY A 212 -12.97 -11.13 -1.65
N ALA A 213 -12.97 -10.28 -2.68
CA ALA A 213 -11.96 -9.26 -2.90
C ALA A 213 -12.54 -8.15 -3.79
N ALA A 214 -12.01 -6.92 -3.70
CA ALA A 214 -12.41 -5.84 -4.60
C ALA A 214 -12.17 -6.19 -6.09
N ARG A 215 -11.12 -6.99 -6.36
CA ARG A 215 -10.82 -7.61 -7.66
C ARG A 215 -10.47 -9.06 -7.42
N VAL A 216 -11.41 -9.95 -7.65
CA VAL A 216 -11.24 -11.40 -7.41
C VAL A 216 -10.23 -12.04 -8.36
N ASP A 217 -10.07 -11.49 -9.56
CA ASP A 217 -9.13 -11.90 -10.60
C ASP A 217 -7.67 -11.51 -10.31
N ALA A 218 -7.43 -10.65 -9.31
CA ALA A 218 -6.08 -10.23 -8.98
C ALA A 218 -5.27 -11.38 -8.36
N PRO A 219 -4.13 -11.78 -8.95
CA PRO A 219 -3.35 -12.95 -8.50
C PRO A 219 -2.97 -12.91 -7.01
N ILE A 220 -2.69 -11.70 -6.48
CA ILE A 220 -2.33 -11.49 -5.07
C ILE A 220 -3.47 -11.86 -4.10
N LYS A 221 -4.71 -11.95 -4.56
CA LYS A 221 -5.86 -12.35 -3.74
C LYS A 221 -6.00 -13.86 -3.59
N GLY A 222 -5.32 -14.63 -4.43
CA GLY A 222 -5.16 -16.07 -4.25
C GLY A 222 -6.39 -16.91 -4.61
N LEU A 223 -7.34 -16.42 -5.42
CA LEU A 223 -8.50 -17.19 -5.84
C LEU A 223 -8.11 -18.53 -6.48
N HIS A 224 -7.06 -18.55 -7.30
CA HIS A 224 -6.56 -19.77 -7.93
C HIS A 224 -6.15 -20.82 -6.91
N TYR A 225 -5.49 -20.47 -5.81
CA TYR A 225 -5.16 -21.43 -4.74
C TYR A 225 -6.41 -22.02 -4.09
N LEU A 226 -7.47 -21.22 -3.90
CA LEU A 226 -8.73 -21.71 -3.37
C LEU A 226 -9.38 -22.70 -4.34
N LEU A 227 -9.42 -22.38 -5.64
CA LEU A 227 -10.00 -23.27 -6.65
C LEU A 227 -9.23 -24.59 -6.75
N ASP A 228 -7.89 -24.53 -6.76
CA ASP A 228 -7.03 -25.72 -6.77
C ASP A 228 -7.26 -26.59 -5.52
N ALA A 229 -7.37 -25.96 -4.34
CA ALA A 229 -7.65 -26.67 -3.09
C ALA A 229 -9.05 -27.34 -3.09
N VAL A 230 -10.06 -26.67 -3.62
CA VAL A 230 -11.40 -27.24 -3.75
C VAL A 230 -11.38 -28.42 -4.72
N GLN A 231 -10.69 -28.31 -5.87
CA GLN A 231 -10.53 -29.42 -6.81
C GLN A 231 -9.87 -30.64 -6.16
N LEU A 232 -8.76 -30.42 -5.43
CA LEU A 232 -8.09 -31.50 -4.70
C LEU A 232 -8.97 -32.16 -3.63
N LEU A 233 -9.86 -31.41 -3.00
CA LEU A 233 -10.83 -31.96 -2.05
C LEU A 233 -11.88 -32.82 -2.76
N LEU A 234 -12.39 -32.37 -3.91
CA LEU A 234 -13.36 -33.11 -4.72
C LEU A 234 -12.76 -34.42 -5.26
N ASP A 235 -11.48 -34.39 -5.67
CA ASP A 235 -10.80 -35.58 -6.19
C ASP A 235 -10.49 -36.64 -5.10
N ARG A 236 -10.38 -36.21 -3.83
CA ARG A 236 -10.00 -37.08 -2.71
C ARG A 236 -11.17 -37.57 -1.86
N THR A 237 -12.30 -36.93 -1.96
CA THR A 237 -13.44 -37.22 -1.12
C THR A 237 -14.75 -37.08 -1.90
N THR A 238 -15.62 -38.12 -1.77
CA THR A 238 -17.03 -38.00 -2.14
C THR A 238 -17.73 -37.07 -1.13
N PHE A 239 -17.53 -35.77 -1.29
CA PHE A 239 -18.33 -34.77 -0.57
C PHE A 239 -19.75 -34.79 -1.15
N ARG A 240 -20.69 -35.32 -0.36
CA ARG A 240 -22.11 -35.05 -0.50
C ARG A 240 -22.49 -33.81 0.31
#